data_c1097cd6468df80a436c1437af1295a3
#
_entry.id   c1097cd6468df80a436c1437af1295a3
#
_cell.length_a   1.000
_cell.length_b   1.000
_cell.length_c   1.000
_cell.angle_alpha   90.00
_cell.angle_beta   90.00
_cell.angle_gamma   90.00
#
_symmetry.space_group_name_H-M   'P 1'
#
loop_
_entity.id
_entity.type
_entity.pdbx_description
1 polymer ?
#
loop_
_entity_poly.entity_id
_entity_poly.type
_entity_poly.pdbx_seq_one_letter_code
_entity_poly.pdbx_strand_id
1 'polypeptide(L)'
;LLTSTFADELKIATKNAALVYAIAPFRDAAVLSAGHSGNGAFWLNHQTGKWCGTTYYGEYPWWLSQYNDGQSPDFRIKEMEWNPLHPITSYTFLPEWRTIPFKYRFETEKDNKYRRLITSPLINDEVNRVTEDLLDKSNIGKDDITDLLAITYYAGNYAHKSVQECAMEIQDTYVRLDRSIANLLDVLDKKVGLQNVLLFVTSTGYTDSESPDSGLYKIPGGEFYLNRCAALLNMYLMATYGEGKYVETHHNQQIYLNHKLLEKKELNLTEIQQKSAEFLMQFSGVNEAYSANRLLLGSWTPEIYKICLLYTSPSPRDKR
;
A
#
# COMPACT_ATOMS: atom_id res chain seq x y z
N LEU A 1 6.64 -12.66 7.10
CA LEU A 1 5.54 -13.04 8.00
C LEU A 1 5.83 -14.40 8.58
N LEU A 2 5.56 -14.60 9.88
CA LEU A 2 5.66 -15.91 10.54
C LEU A 2 4.30 -16.63 10.64
N THR A 3 3.24 -15.95 10.21
CA THR A 3 1.88 -16.49 10.22
C THR A 3 1.42 -16.81 8.81
N SER A 4 0.52 -17.79 8.70
CA SER A 4 -0.18 -18.10 7.45
C SER A 4 -1.10 -16.96 7.03
N THR A 5 -1.34 -16.88 5.74
CA THR A 5 -2.34 -15.99 5.15
C THR A 5 -3.60 -16.78 4.78
N PHE A 6 -4.68 -16.08 4.43
CA PHE A 6 -5.88 -16.73 3.90
C PHE A 6 -5.57 -17.62 2.67
N ALA A 7 -4.64 -17.17 1.83
CA ALA A 7 -4.17 -17.92 0.67
C ALA A 7 -3.46 -19.22 1.07
N ASP A 8 -2.63 -19.17 2.11
CA ASP A 8 -1.94 -20.36 2.63
C ASP A 8 -2.91 -21.37 3.21
N GLU A 9 -3.94 -20.92 3.96
CA GLU A 9 -4.97 -21.79 4.51
C GLU A 9 -5.80 -22.47 3.42
N LEU A 10 -6.12 -21.77 2.34
CA LEU A 10 -6.79 -22.37 1.18
C LEU A 10 -5.91 -23.48 0.55
N LYS A 11 -4.62 -23.22 0.40
CA LYS A 11 -3.66 -24.22 -0.10
C LYS A 11 -3.61 -25.47 0.79
N ILE A 12 -3.61 -25.29 2.10
CA ILE A 12 -3.65 -26.39 3.06
C ILE A 12 -4.97 -27.16 2.95
N ALA A 13 -6.11 -26.47 2.93
CA ALA A 13 -7.44 -27.07 2.86
C ALA A 13 -7.64 -27.90 1.57
N THR A 14 -7.07 -27.44 0.45
CA THR A 14 -7.15 -28.11 -0.84
C THR A 14 -5.97 -29.06 -1.12
N LYS A 15 -5.14 -29.34 -0.13
CA LYS A 15 -3.92 -30.18 -0.25
C LYS A 15 -3.02 -29.70 -1.40
N ASN A 16 -2.86 -28.38 -1.50
CA ASN A 16 -2.06 -27.67 -2.51
C ASN A 16 -2.62 -27.73 -3.94
N ALA A 17 -3.85 -28.16 -4.14
CA ALA A 17 -4.46 -28.24 -5.47
C ALA A 17 -5.00 -26.89 -5.96
N ALA A 18 -5.47 -25.99 -5.06
CA ALA A 18 -5.93 -24.66 -5.42
C ALA A 18 -4.86 -23.83 -6.14
N LEU A 19 -5.27 -23.07 -7.15
CA LEU A 19 -4.45 -22.04 -7.74
C LEU A 19 -4.65 -20.72 -7.00
N VAL A 20 -3.56 -20.06 -6.66
CA VAL A 20 -3.56 -18.79 -5.92
C VAL A 20 -2.69 -17.78 -6.66
N TYR A 21 -3.33 -16.73 -7.16
CA TYR A 21 -2.64 -15.62 -7.81
C TYR A 21 -3.03 -14.29 -7.18
N ALA A 22 -2.07 -13.36 -7.15
CA ALA A 22 -2.30 -12.00 -6.69
C ALA A 22 -1.79 -10.98 -7.71
N ILE A 23 -2.62 -9.97 -8.01
CA ILE A 23 -2.30 -8.87 -8.92
C ILE A 23 -2.55 -7.55 -8.20
N ALA A 24 -1.55 -6.69 -8.17
CA ALA A 24 -1.63 -5.40 -7.50
C ALA A 24 -0.79 -4.33 -8.19
N PRO A 25 -1.08 -3.04 -8.02
CA PRO A 25 -0.19 -1.97 -8.45
C PRO A 25 1.19 -2.02 -7.78
N PHE A 26 1.23 -2.46 -6.50
CA PHE A 26 2.42 -2.44 -5.65
C PHE A 26 2.85 -3.85 -5.26
N ARG A 27 4.17 -4.06 -5.16
CA ARG A 27 4.79 -5.33 -4.78
C ARG A 27 4.25 -5.89 -3.47
N ASP A 28 4.21 -5.07 -2.43
CA ASP A 28 3.89 -5.53 -1.09
C ASP A 28 2.43 -6.01 -1.01
N ALA A 29 1.50 -5.33 -1.68
CA ALA A 29 0.11 -5.76 -1.78
C ALA A 29 -0.02 -7.12 -2.52
N ALA A 30 0.67 -7.30 -3.64
CA ALA A 30 0.65 -8.56 -4.38
C ALA A 30 1.22 -9.73 -3.57
N VAL A 31 2.42 -9.54 -2.98
CA VAL A 31 3.12 -10.59 -2.23
C VAL A 31 2.36 -10.99 -0.97
N LEU A 32 1.85 -10.02 -0.20
CA LEU A 32 1.10 -10.30 1.02
C LEU A 32 -0.24 -11.01 0.73
N SER A 33 -0.88 -10.70 -0.40
CA SER A 33 -2.13 -11.35 -0.80
C SER A 33 -1.92 -12.77 -1.34
N ALA A 34 -0.80 -13.03 -2.03
CA ALA A 34 -0.47 -14.37 -2.50
C ALA A 34 -0.05 -15.32 -1.37
N GLY A 35 0.44 -14.78 -0.25
CA GLY A 35 0.93 -15.58 0.88
C GLY A 35 2.24 -16.30 0.59
N HIS A 36 2.54 -17.35 1.39
CA HIS A 36 3.77 -18.14 1.25
C HIS A 36 3.66 -19.20 0.15
N SER A 37 2.47 -19.74 -0.05
CA SER A 37 2.22 -20.91 -0.90
C SER A 37 1.53 -20.55 -2.21
N GLY A 38 1.43 -19.28 -2.57
CA GLY A 38 0.81 -18.81 -3.81
C GLY A 38 1.49 -19.37 -5.06
N ASN A 39 0.78 -19.35 -6.19
CA ASN A 39 1.30 -19.73 -7.50
C ASN A 39 1.94 -18.53 -8.24
N GLY A 40 1.62 -17.30 -7.83
CA GLY A 40 2.22 -16.10 -8.39
C GLY A 40 1.71 -14.81 -7.77
N ALA A 41 2.59 -13.83 -7.68
CA ALA A 41 2.29 -12.46 -7.28
C ALA A 41 2.86 -11.50 -8.32
N PHE A 42 2.02 -10.63 -8.86
CA PHE A 42 2.38 -9.75 -9.97
C PHE A 42 2.08 -8.30 -9.65
N TRP A 43 3.01 -7.42 -9.97
CA TRP A 43 2.88 -5.98 -9.74
C TRP A 43 3.57 -5.17 -10.84
N LEU A 44 3.23 -3.89 -10.95
CA LEU A 44 3.87 -3.02 -11.93
C LEU A 44 5.22 -2.50 -11.42
N ASN A 45 6.27 -2.68 -12.22
CA ASN A 45 7.56 -2.08 -11.96
C ASN A 45 7.52 -0.57 -12.31
N HIS A 46 7.66 0.27 -11.30
CA HIS A 46 7.58 1.73 -11.44
C HIS A 46 8.76 2.36 -12.21
N GLN A 47 9.80 1.61 -12.51
CA GLN A 47 10.93 2.09 -13.31
C GLN A 47 10.75 1.77 -14.79
N THR A 48 10.23 0.58 -15.10
CA THR A 48 10.14 0.07 -16.47
C THR A 48 8.76 0.16 -17.07
N GLY A 49 7.69 0.25 -16.26
CA GLY A 49 6.31 0.16 -16.73
C GLY A 49 5.89 -1.23 -17.18
N LYS A 50 6.65 -2.25 -16.84
CA LYS A 50 6.36 -3.66 -17.12
C LYS A 50 5.86 -4.36 -15.88
N TRP A 51 4.99 -5.33 -16.05
CA TRP A 51 4.57 -6.21 -14.97
C TRP A 51 5.71 -7.15 -14.61
N CYS A 52 5.88 -7.37 -13.32
CA CYS A 52 6.93 -8.25 -12.79
C CYS A 52 6.37 -9.11 -11.67
N GLY A 53 7.12 -10.13 -11.32
CA GLY A 53 6.87 -11.05 -10.22
C GLY A 53 8.14 -11.32 -9.44
N THR A 54 8.13 -12.38 -8.66
CA THR A 54 9.29 -12.87 -7.91
C THR A 54 9.53 -14.34 -8.21
N THR A 55 10.79 -14.74 -8.23
CA THR A 55 11.22 -16.15 -8.37
C THR A 55 10.87 -17.00 -7.14
N TYR A 56 10.38 -16.38 -6.06
CA TYR A 56 9.92 -17.09 -4.87
C TYR A 56 8.78 -18.09 -5.18
N TYR A 57 7.86 -17.72 -6.09
CA TYR A 57 6.72 -18.55 -6.48
C TYR A 57 7.00 -19.47 -7.67
N GLY A 58 8.23 -19.53 -8.15
CA GLY A 58 8.63 -20.34 -9.28
C GLY A 58 9.11 -19.55 -10.49
N GLU A 59 9.04 -20.16 -11.66
CA GLU A 59 9.49 -19.52 -12.89
C GLU A 59 8.55 -18.39 -13.32
N TYR A 60 9.14 -17.40 -14.00
CA TYR A 60 8.39 -16.28 -14.54
C TYR A 60 7.43 -16.75 -15.65
N PRO A 61 6.11 -16.50 -15.56
CA PRO A 61 5.15 -17.05 -16.48
C PRO A 61 5.38 -16.55 -17.92
N TRP A 62 5.36 -17.48 -18.89
CA TRP A 62 5.53 -17.16 -20.30
C TRP A 62 4.48 -16.15 -20.82
N TRP A 63 3.25 -16.24 -20.34
CA TRP A 63 2.16 -15.36 -20.73
C TRP A 63 2.42 -13.90 -20.27
N LEU A 64 3.04 -13.71 -19.09
CA LEU A 64 3.37 -12.37 -18.60
C LEU A 64 4.54 -11.76 -19.38
N SER A 65 5.50 -12.58 -19.83
CA SER A 65 6.53 -12.13 -20.77
C SER A 65 5.90 -11.65 -22.08
N GLN A 66 5.00 -12.46 -22.65
CA GLN A 66 4.29 -12.09 -23.87
C GLN A 66 3.44 -10.82 -23.69
N TYR A 67 2.75 -10.67 -22.55
CA TYR A 67 2.02 -9.45 -22.22
C TYR A 67 2.94 -8.24 -22.19
N ASN A 68 4.08 -8.35 -21.53
CA ASN A 68 5.06 -7.28 -21.42
C ASN A 68 5.67 -6.87 -22.77
N ASP A 69 5.76 -7.77 -23.73
CA ASP A 69 6.37 -7.49 -25.02
C ASP A 69 5.44 -6.76 -26.00
N GLY A 70 4.13 -6.69 -25.71
CA GLY A 70 3.20 -6.05 -26.63
C GLY A 70 2.06 -5.24 -25.99
N GLN A 71 1.80 -5.41 -24.71
CA GLN A 71 0.60 -4.88 -24.06
C GLN A 71 0.85 -4.12 -22.76
N SER A 72 2.08 -4.06 -22.26
CA SER A 72 2.38 -3.38 -21.00
C SER A 72 2.19 -1.86 -21.08
N PRO A 73 2.02 -1.19 -19.94
CA PRO A 73 1.78 0.26 -19.88
C PRO A 73 2.82 1.13 -20.59
N ASP A 74 4.07 0.68 -20.73
CA ASP A 74 5.11 1.44 -21.39
C ASP A 74 4.81 1.74 -22.87
N PHE A 75 4.02 0.91 -23.54
CA PHE A 75 3.55 1.17 -24.90
C PHE A 75 2.49 2.28 -24.98
N ARG A 76 1.73 2.49 -23.91
CA ARG A 76 0.56 3.41 -23.89
C ARG A 76 0.77 4.67 -23.06
N ILE A 77 1.78 4.72 -22.21
CA ILE A 77 1.98 5.78 -21.23
C ILE A 77 2.02 7.18 -21.82
N LYS A 78 2.47 7.30 -23.07
CA LYS A 78 2.54 8.58 -23.78
C LYS A 78 1.18 9.15 -24.13
N GLU A 79 0.20 8.28 -24.35
CA GLU A 79 -1.16 8.64 -24.73
C GLU A 79 -2.09 8.72 -23.52
N MET A 80 -1.64 8.23 -22.36
CA MET A 80 -2.44 8.23 -21.15
C MET A 80 -2.61 9.65 -20.60
N GLU A 81 -3.86 10.04 -20.42
CA GLU A 81 -4.24 11.26 -19.71
C GLU A 81 -5.29 10.94 -18.65
N TRP A 82 -5.10 11.48 -17.46
CA TRP A 82 -6.13 11.44 -16.43
C TRP A 82 -6.83 12.79 -16.36
N ASN A 83 -8.06 12.82 -16.84
CA ASN A 83 -8.99 13.94 -16.78
C ASN A 83 -10.24 13.48 -16.01
N PRO A 84 -11.03 14.37 -15.40
CA PRO A 84 -12.31 13.99 -14.82
C PRO A 84 -13.22 13.31 -15.84
N LEU A 85 -13.90 12.23 -15.43
CA LEU A 85 -14.85 11.50 -16.28
C LEU A 85 -16.13 12.27 -16.55
N HIS A 86 -16.51 13.14 -15.61
CA HIS A 86 -17.74 13.93 -15.67
C HIS A 86 -17.43 15.44 -15.74
N PRO A 87 -18.38 16.25 -16.16
CA PRO A 87 -18.27 17.70 -16.04
C PRO A 87 -18.00 18.13 -14.59
N ILE A 88 -17.26 19.22 -14.39
CA ILE A 88 -16.90 19.71 -13.06
C ILE A 88 -18.11 19.91 -12.15
N THR A 89 -19.25 20.26 -12.72
CA THR A 89 -20.53 20.45 -12.00
C THR A 89 -21.13 19.18 -11.40
N SER A 90 -20.62 18.02 -11.78
CA SER A 90 -21.04 16.71 -11.23
C SER A 90 -20.28 16.33 -9.96
N TYR A 91 -19.19 17.02 -9.65
CA TYR A 91 -18.40 16.79 -8.45
C TYR A 91 -18.85 17.72 -7.33
N THR A 92 -18.93 17.18 -6.11
CA THR A 92 -19.42 17.89 -4.92
C THR A 92 -18.27 18.23 -3.97
N PHE A 93 -18.51 19.10 -3.01
CA PHE A 93 -17.54 19.50 -1.98
C PHE A 93 -16.21 20.02 -2.53
N LEU A 94 -16.25 20.65 -3.70
CA LEU A 94 -15.06 21.28 -4.28
C LEU A 94 -14.79 22.61 -3.57
N PRO A 95 -13.52 22.95 -3.31
CA PRO A 95 -13.15 24.27 -2.82
C PRO A 95 -13.52 25.35 -3.84
N GLU A 96 -13.86 26.55 -3.39
CA GLU A 96 -14.31 27.67 -4.26
C GLU A 96 -13.30 28.04 -5.35
N TRP A 97 -12.01 27.86 -5.07
CA TRP A 97 -10.95 28.11 -6.05
C TRP A 97 -10.85 27.05 -7.16
N ARG A 98 -11.50 25.89 -6.99
CA ARG A 98 -11.46 24.78 -7.96
C ARG A 98 -12.48 24.96 -9.07
N THR A 99 -12.24 25.89 -9.97
CA THR A 99 -13.13 26.22 -11.10
C THR A 99 -12.76 25.52 -12.41
N ILE A 100 -11.55 24.91 -12.47
CA ILE A 100 -11.02 24.27 -13.68
C ILE A 100 -10.80 22.77 -13.37
N PRO A 101 -11.19 21.87 -14.30
CA PRO A 101 -10.91 20.46 -14.17
C PRO A 101 -9.39 20.18 -14.19
N PHE A 102 -8.97 19.12 -13.49
CA PHE A 102 -7.58 18.69 -13.55
C PHE A 102 -7.28 17.99 -14.88
N LYS A 103 -5.99 18.01 -15.24
CA LYS A 103 -5.46 17.27 -16.37
C LYS A 103 -4.04 16.81 -16.05
N TYR A 104 -3.86 15.51 -15.94
CA TYR A 104 -2.56 14.89 -15.68
C TYR A 104 -2.09 14.11 -16.91
N ARG A 105 -0.89 14.44 -17.39
CA ARG A 105 -0.20 13.73 -18.47
C ARG A 105 1.01 13.03 -17.87
N PHE A 106 1.16 11.76 -18.17
CA PHE A 106 2.24 10.95 -17.60
C PHE A 106 3.56 11.11 -18.36
N GLU A 107 3.51 11.46 -19.64
CA GLU A 107 4.71 11.64 -20.46
C GLU A 107 5.62 12.78 -19.99
N THR A 108 5.06 13.83 -19.43
CA THR A 108 5.81 15.04 -19.02
C THR A 108 6.75 14.77 -17.84
N GLU A 109 6.59 13.65 -17.14
CA GLU A 109 7.38 13.28 -15.96
C GLU A 109 8.42 12.23 -16.30
N LYS A 110 9.57 12.66 -16.86
CA LYS A 110 10.61 11.79 -17.42
C LYS A 110 11.05 10.67 -16.48
N ASP A 111 11.19 10.93 -15.16
CA ASP A 111 11.74 9.98 -14.21
C ASP A 111 10.68 9.29 -13.32
N ASN A 112 9.43 9.77 -13.32
CA ASN A 112 8.39 9.31 -12.39
C ASN A 112 7.06 8.92 -13.07
N LYS A 113 7.02 8.81 -14.39
CA LYS A 113 5.79 8.55 -15.16
C LYS A 113 5.03 7.31 -14.70
N TYR A 114 5.73 6.21 -14.49
CA TYR A 114 5.09 4.96 -14.03
C TYR A 114 4.73 5.00 -12.54
N ARG A 115 5.53 5.67 -11.71
CA ARG A 115 5.15 5.90 -10.30
C ARG A 115 3.87 6.71 -10.21
N ARG A 116 3.72 7.73 -11.07
CA ARG A 116 2.50 8.52 -11.15
C ARG A 116 1.31 7.73 -11.68
N LEU A 117 1.54 6.83 -12.65
CA LEU A 117 0.50 5.91 -13.12
C LEU A 117 0.01 4.99 -11.99
N ILE A 118 0.91 4.38 -11.23
CA ILE A 118 0.59 3.50 -10.10
C ILE A 118 -0.24 4.21 -9.02
N THR A 119 -0.04 5.52 -8.83
CA THR A 119 -0.80 6.35 -7.90
C THR A 119 -1.93 7.14 -8.58
N SER A 120 -2.50 6.60 -9.63
CA SER A 120 -3.67 7.14 -10.34
C SER A 120 -4.72 6.04 -10.56
N PRO A 121 -5.99 6.38 -10.78
CA PRO A 121 -7.02 5.37 -11.04
C PRO A 121 -6.83 4.64 -12.37
N LEU A 122 -6.03 5.15 -13.30
CA LEU A 122 -5.76 4.49 -14.58
C LEU A 122 -4.97 3.18 -14.42
N ILE A 123 -4.30 2.98 -13.30
CA ILE A 123 -3.65 1.70 -13.01
C ILE A 123 -4.66 0.56 -12.86
N ASN A 124 -5.89 0.86 -12.46
CA ASN A 124 -6.92 -0.16 -12.28
C ASN A 124 -7.32 -0.81 -13.61
N ASP A 125 -7.31 -0.04 -14.69
CA ASP A 125 -7.54 -0.58 -16.04
C ASP A 125 -6.40 -1.51 -16.46
N GLU A 126 -5.17 -1.19 -16.08
CA GLU A 126 -4.00 -2.04 -16.34
C GLU A 126 -4.01 -3.33 -15.48
N VAL A 127 -4.48 -3.24 -14.24
CA VAL A 127 -4.74 -4.40 -13.38
C VAL A 127 -5.76 -5.33 -14.04
N ASN A 128 -6.87 -4.79 -14.55
CA ASN A 128 -7.88 -5.58 -15.25
C ASN A 128 -7.34 -6.26 -16.52
N ARG A 129 -6.55 -5.56 -17.33
CA ARG A 129 -5.95 -6.11 -18.57
C ARG A 129 -5.06 -7.30 -18.27
N VAL A 130 -4.16 -7.21 -17.29
CA VAL A 130 -3.29 -8.32 -16.92
C VAL A 130 -4.06 -9.44 -16.23
N THR A 131 -5.13 -9.13 -15.53
CA THR A 131 -6.05 -10.12 -14.92
C THR A 131 -6.77 -10.91 -16.00
N GLU A 132 -7.29 -10.25 -17.04
CA GLU A 132 -7.93 -10.91 -18.17
C GLU A 132 -6.95 -11.86 -18.89
N ASP A 133 -5.73 -11.42 -19.12
CA ASP A 133 -4.67 -12.25 -19.73
C ASP A 133 -4.30 -13.47 -18.87
N LEU A 134 -4.26 -13.29 -17.53
CA LEU A 134 -4.09 -14.41 -16.59
C LEU A 134 -5.24 -15.42 -16.69
N LEU A 135 -6.49 -14.96 -16.67
CA LEU A 135 -7.68 -15.83 -16.75
C LEU A 135 -7.72 -16.61 -18.07
N ASP A 136 -7.27 -16.01 -19.15
CA ASP A 136 -7.23 -16.67 -20.46
C ASP A 136 -6.15 -17.76 -20.53
N LYS A 137 -4.97 -17.48 -20.02
CA LYS A 137 -3.76 -18.26 -20.25
C LYS A 137 -3.37 -19.19 -19.09
N SER A 138 -4.03 -19.06 -17.93
CA SER A 138 -3.88 -19.98 -16.80
C SER A 138 -5.06 -20.95 -16.68
N ASN A 139 -4.97 -21.87 -15.73
CA ASN A 139 -6.04 -22.82 -15.42
C ASN A 139 -6.93 -22.36 -14.25
N ILE A 140 -6.74 -21.15 -13.74
CA ILE A 140 -7.54 -20.64 -12.62
C ILE A 140 -9.04 -20.62 -12.96
N GLY A 141 -9.86 -21.15 -12.07
CA GLY A 141 -11.32 -21.22 -12.23
C GLY A 141 -11.80 -22.16 -13.33
N LYS A 142 -10.98 -23.13 -13.79
CA LYS A 142 -11.33 -24.05 -14.89
C LYS A 142 -11.58 -25.50 -14.45
N ASP A 143 -11.53 -25.78 -13.16
CA ASP A 143 -11.82 -27.07 -12.57
C ASP A 143 -12.77 -26.94 -11.38
N ASP A 144 -13.03 -28.07 -10.67
CA ASP A 144 -13.93 -28.12 -9.51
C ASP A 144 -13.26 -27.71 -8.19
N ILE A 145 -11.97 -27.31 -8.23
CA ILE A 145 -11.23 -26.90 -7.04
C ILE A 145 -11.37 -25.40 -6.85
N THR A 146 -11.65 -24.96 -5.63
CA THR A 146 -11.74 -23.55 -5.32
C THR A 146 -10.38 -22.89 -5.42
N ASP A 147 -10.26 -21.94 -6.33
CA ASP A 147 -9.07 -21.11 -6.53
C ASP A 147 -9.21 -19.74 -5.85
N LEU A 148 -8.11 -19.01 -5.73
CA LEU A 148 -8.09 -17.64 -5.20
C LEU A 148 -7.41 -16.68 -6.17
N LEU A 149 -8.12 -15.65 -6.57
CA LEU A 149 -7.58 -14.51 -7.29
C LEU A 149 -7.70 -13.25 -6.41
N ALA A 150 -6.58 -12.77 -5.89
CA ALA A 150 -6.52 -11.56 -5.10
C ALA A 150 -6.15 -10.37 -5.99
N ILE A 151 -7.05 -9.40 -6.10
CA ILE A 151 -6.85 -8.19 -6.90
C ILE A 151 -6.82 -6.98 -5.99
N THR A 152 -5.78 -6.16 -6.10
CA THR A 152 -5.72 -4.88 -5.39
C THR A 152 -5.89 -3.75 -6.39
N TYR A 153 -6.85 -2.88 -6.13
CA TYR A 153 -7.06 -1.65 -6.88
C TYR A 153 -6.53 -0.43 -6.12
N TYR A 154 -6.18 0.60 -6.86
CA TYR A 154 -5.90 1.91 -6.31
C TYR A 154 -7.21 2.66 -6.08
N ALA A 155 -7.47 3.03 -4.84
CA ALA A 155 -8.68 3.76 -4.43
C ALA A 155 -8.43 5.23 -4.05
N GLY A 156 -7.22 5.72 -4.28
CA GLY A 156 -6.82 7.08 -3.97
C GLY A 156 -6.19 7.21 -2.57
N ASN A 157 -4.89 7.37 -2.54
CA ASN A 157 -4.16 7.80 -1.35
C ASN A 157 -3.28 8.99 -1.76
N TYR A 158 -3.78 10.18 -1.54
CA TYR A 158 -3.10 11.43 -1.88
C TYR A 158 -2.33 11.97 -0.67
N ALA A 159 -1.51 11.13 -0.06
CA ALA A 159 -0.83 11.29 1.23
C ALA A 159 -0.07 12.61 1.47
N HIS A 160 0.01 13.49 0.48
CA HIS A 160 0.71 14.77 0.57
C HIS A 160 -0.18 15.98 0.26
N LYS A 161 -1.50 15.77 0.12
CA LYS A 161 -2.46 16.81 -0.16
C LYS A 161 -3.68 16.65 0.71
N SER A 162 -4.28 17.73 1.11
CA SER A 162 -5.54 17.68 1.85
C SER A 162 -6.67 17.07 1.02
N VAL A 163 -7.62 16.45 1.67
CA VAL A 163 -8.83 15.90 1.02
C VAL A 163 -9.54 16.98 0.20
N GLN A 164 -9.55 18.22 0.67
CA GLN A 164 -10.16 19.34 -0.03
C GLN A 164 -9.42 19.69 -1.33
N GLU A 165 -8.09 19.71 -1.32
CA GLU A 165 -7.29 19.98 -2.53
C GLU A 165 -7.47 18.93 -3.61
N CYS A 166 -7.74 17.68 -3.22
CA CYS A 166 -7.91 16.54 -4.13
C CYS A 166 -9.35 16.05 -4.23
N ALA A 167 -10.34 16.82 -3.79
CA ALA A 167 -11.73 16.40 -3.74
C ALA A 167 -12.26 15.88 -5.09
N MET A 168 -11.90 16.52 -6.20
CA MET A 168 -12.30 16.08 -7.54
C MET A 168 -11.58 14.79 -7.95
N GLU A 169 -10.27 14.71 -7.70
CA GLU A 169 -9.45 13.53 -8.00
C GLU A 169 -9.90 12.30 -7.22
N ILE A 170 -10.26 12.48 -5.95
CA ILE A 170 -10.80 11.40 -5.10
C ILE A 170 -12.12 10.89 -5.67
N GLN A 171 -13.08 11.77 -5.94
CA GLN A 171 -14.39 11.40 -6.49
C GLN A 171 -14.24 10.72 -7.86
N ASP A 172 -13.41 11.26 -8.74
CA ASP A 172 -13.14 10.66 -10.04
C ASP A 172 -12.49 9.28 -9.93
N THR A 173 -11.61 9.10 -8.95
CA THR A 173 -11.00 7.79 -8.65
C THR A 173 -12.04 6.76 -8.27
N TYR A 174 -13.01 7.08 -7.42
CA TYR A 174 -14.08 6.15 -7.04
C TYR A 174 -15.01 5.83 -8.20
N VAL A 175 -15.37 6.82 -9.03
CA VAL A 175 -16.19 6.58 -10.24
C VAL A 175 -15.48 5.65 -11.21
N ARG A 176 -14.16 5.82 -11.38
CA ARG A 176 -13.36 4.93 -12.23
C ARG A 176 -13.19 3.55 -11.61
N LEU A 177 -13.02 3.46 -10.29
CA LEU A 177 -12.94 2.20 -9.57
C LEU A 177 -14.21 1.38 -9.76
N ASP A 178 -15.39 1.99 -9.65
CA ASP A 178 -16.67 1.34 -9.92
C ASP A 178 -16.71 0.75 -11.33
N ARG A 179 -16.30 1.51 -12.34
CA ARG A 179 -16.19 1.01 -13.72
C ARG A 179 -15.18 -0.13 -13.86
N SER A 180 -14.04 -0.03 -13.19
CA SER A 180 -13.02 -1.10 -13.24
C SER A 180 -13.54 -2.39 -12.60
N ILE A 181 -14.30 -2.29 -11.51
CA ILE A 181 -14.95 -3.45 -10.89
C ILE A 181 -16.04 -4.03 -11.81
N ALA A 182 -16.87 -3.18 -12.42
CA ALA A 182 -17.87 -3.65 -13.39
C ALA A 182 -17.23 -4.40 -14.57
N ASN A 183 -16.16 -3.86 -15.14
CA ASN A 183 -15.40 -4.52 -16.21
C ASN A 183 -14.81 -5.86 -15.76
N LEU A 184 -14.29 -5.94 -14.53
CA LEU A 184 -13.81 -7.20 -13.96
C LEU A 184 -14.91 -8.24 -13.85
N LEU A 185 -16.09 -7.84 -13.37
CA LEU A 185 -17.26 -8.74 -13.25
C LEU A 185 -17.70 -9.26 -14.63
N ASP A 186 -17.71 -8.39 -15.63
CA ASP A 186 -18.01 -8.80 -17.02
C ASP A 186 -16.98 -9.82 -17.57
N VAL A 187 -15.72 -9.65 -17.26
CA VAL A 187 -14.65 -10.59 -17.62
C VAL A 187 -14.83 -11.93 -16.89
N LEU A 188 -15.08 -11.89 -15.58
CA LEU A 188 -15.32 -13.08 -14.77
C LEU A 188 -16.56 -13.85 -15.23
N ASP A 189 -17.65 -13.16 -15.57
CA ASP A 189 -18.85 -13.80 -16.08
C ASP A 189 -18.59 -14.55 -17.38
N LYS A 190 -17.87 -13.94 -18.29
CA LYS A 190 -17.51 -14.55 -19.59
C LYS A 190 -16.53 -15.72 -19.47
N LYS A 191 -15.59 -15.69 -18.51
CA LYS A 191 -14.50 -16.66 -18.43
C LYS A 191 -14.79 -17.82 -17.46
N VAL A 192 -15.48 -17.54 -16.36
CA VAL A 192 -15.73 -18.48 -15.26
C VAL A 192 -17.23 -18.68 -15.04
N GLY A 193 -18.05 -17.64 -15.28
CA GLY A 193 -19.45 -17.56 -14.91
C GLY A 193 -19.62 -17.07 -13.48
N LEU A 194 -20.34 -15.96 -13.28
CA LEU A 194 -20.49 -15.34 -11.95
C LEU A 194 -21.15 -16.26 -10.90
N GLN A 195 -21.95 -17.23 -11.33
CA GLN A 195 -22.53 -18.24 -10.45
C GLN A 195 -21.47 -19.13 -9.77
N ASN A 196 -20.27 -19.19 -10.31
CA ASN A 196 -19.14 -19.95 -9.77
C ASN A 196 -18.13 -19.07 -8.99
N VAL A 197 -18.44 -17.78 -8.81
CA VAL A 197 -17.52 -16.81 -8.21
C VAL A 197 -18.09 -16.33 -6.87
N LEU A 198 -17.29 -16.42 -5.82
CA LEU A 198 -17.54 -15.75 -4.55
C LEU A 198 -16.66 -14.50 -4.46
N LEU A 199 -17.27 -13.32 -4.47
CA LEU A 199 -16.58 -12.05 -4.44
C LEU A 199 -16.54 -11.46 -3.03
N PHE A 200 -15.33 -11.09 -2.57
CA PHE A 200 -15.10 -10.30 -1.37
C PHE A 200 -14.51 -8.95 -1.74
N VAL A 201 -15.07 -7.87 -1.21
CA VAL A 201 -14.52 -6.53 -1.35
C VAL A 201 -14.17 -5.99 0.03
N THR A 202 -12.95 -5.55 0.22
CA THR A 202 -12.47 -4.97 1.48
C THR A 202 -11.50 -3.82 1.20
N SER A 203 -11.31 -2.95 2.19
CA SER A 203 -10.30 -1.91 2.11
C SER A 203 -9.08 -2.24 2.97
N THR A 204 -7.92 -1.69 2.62
CA THR A 204 -6.67 -1.87 3.35
C THR A 204 -6.42 -0.80 4.42
N GLY A 205 -7.33 0.15 4.59
CA GLY A 205 -7.21 1.21 5.57
C GLY A 205 -8.31 2.26 5.44
N TYR A 206 -8.14 3.31 6.21
CA TYR A 206 -9.01 4.49 6.20
C TYR A 206 -8.24 5.68 5.66
N THR A 207 -8.94 6.62 5.02
CA THR A 207 -8.46 7.99 4.90
C THR A 207 -8.91 8.74 6.16
N ASP A 208 -7.95 9.29 6.90
CA ASP A 208 -8.32 10.20 7.98
C ASP A 208 -9.05 11.39 7.36
N SER A 209 -10.32 11.58 7.74
CA SER A 209 -11.04 12.78 7.37
C SER A 209 -10.48 13.91 8.22
N GLU A 210 -9.66 14.77 7.64
CA GLU A 210 -9.42 16.09 8.24
C GLU A 210 -10.79 16.77 8.30
N SER A 211 -11.27 17.03 9.52
CA SER A 211 -12.46 17.84 9.68
C SER A 211 -12.12 19.25 9.19
N PRO A 212 -12.71 19.74 8.11
CA PRO A 212 -12.43 21.09 7.58
C PRO A 212 -12.74 22.17 8.63
N ASP A 213 -13.51 21.83 9.64
CA ASP A 213 -14.03 22.76 10.64
C ASP A 213 -13.30 22.68 11.99
N SER A 214 -12.25 21.87 12.13
CA SER A 214 -11.52 21.73 13.40
C SER A 214 -11.01 23.09 13.93
N GLY A 215 -10.59 23.98 13.05
CA GLY A 215 -10.17 25.34 13.39
C GLY A 215 -11.35 26.26 13.76
N LEU A 216 -12.48 26.14 13.09
CA LEU A 216 -13.71 26.91 13.37
C LEU A 216 -14.30 26.55 14.74
N TYR A 217 -14.31 25.27 15.07
CA TYR A 217 -14.86 24.77 16.35
C TYR A 217 -13.82 24.71 17.47
N LYS A 218 -12.58 25.23 17.26
CA LYS A 218 -11.49 25.19 18.24
C LYS A 218 -11.23 23.79 18.80
N ILE A 219 -11.44 22.75 17.98
CA ILE A 219 -11.12 21.39 18.33
C ILE A 219 -9.59 21.28 18.40
N PRO A 220 -9.01 20.84 19.53
CA PRO A 220 -7.57 20.65 19.62
C PRO A 220 -7.11 19.68 18.55
N GLY A 221 -6.32 20.15 17.62
CA GLY A 221 -5.74 19.36 16.55
C GLY A 221 -4.29 19.78 16.32
N GLY A 222 -3.48 18.91 15.77
CA GLY A 222 -2.10 19.21 15.44
C GLY A 222 -1.64 18.36 14.27
N GLU A 223 -0.77 18.93 13.46
CA GLU A 223 -0.12 18.18 12.40
C GLU A 223 1.07 17.40 12.98
N PHE A 224 1.08 16.10 12.72
CA PHE A 224 2.17 15.23 13.10
C PHE A 224 3.18 15.07 11.95
N TYR A 225 4.41 15.53 12.20
CA TYR A 225 5.52 15.40 11.25
C TYR A 225 6.57 14.45 11.82
N LEU A 226 6.58 13.20 11.34
CA LEU A 226 7.50 12.17 11.81
C LEU A 226 8.97 12.56 11.70
N ASN A 227 9.36 13.25 10.63
CA ASN A 227 10.72 13.74 10.43
C ASN A 227 11.16 14.74 11.52
N ARG A 228 10.27 15.65 11.92
CA ARG A 228 10.53 16.60 13.00
C ARG A 228 10.64 15.87 14.35
N CYS A 229 9.73 14.96 14.63
CA CYS A 229 9.77 14.17 15.86
C CYS A 229 11.05 13.32 15.94
N ALA A 230 11.46 12.71 14.85
CA ALA A 230 12.70 11.92 14.78
C ALA A 230 13.94 12.79 15.01
N ALA A 231 13.99 13.98 14.45
CA ALA A 231 15.09 14.94 14.68
C ALA A 231 15.15 15.42 16.14
N LEU A 232 14.01 15.79 16.72
CA LEU A 232 13.92 16.22 18.11
C LEU A 232 14.24 15.09 19.09
N LEU A 233 13.79 13.86 18.79
CA LEU A 233 14.18 12.67 19.56
C LEU A 233 15.70 12.49 19.53
N ASN A 234 16.33 12.61 18.37
CA ASN A 234 17.78 12.50 18.29
C ASN A 234 18.48 13.56 19.12
N MET A 235 18.01 14.81 19.10
CA MET A 235 18.54 15.89 19.95
C MET A 235 18.36 15.59 21.43
N TYR A 236 17.20 15.12 21.86
CA TYR A 236 16.93 14.71 23.24
C TYR A 236 17.89 13.61 23.70
N LEU A 237 18.09 12.57 22.89
CA LEU A 237 19.01 11.49 23.20
C LEU A 237 20.47 11.95 23.22
N MET A 238 20.86 12.89 22.35
CA MET A 238 22.18 13.52 22.39
C MET A 238 22.40 14.33 23.67
N ALA A 239 21.41 15.09 24.11
CA ALA A 239 21.49 15.85 25.36
C ALA A 239 21.60 14.92 26.59
N THR A 240 20.96 13.75 26.54
CA THR A 240 20.92 12.80 27.66
C THR A 240 22.15 11.90 27.71
N TYR A 241 22.62 11.42 26.56
CA TYR A 241 23.64 10.36 26.46
C TYR A 241 24.91 10.79 25.70
N GLY A 242 25.04 12.09 25.40
CA GLY A 242 26.18 12.67 24.69
C GLY A 242 26.09 12.55 23.17
N GLU A 243 27.04 13.14 22.46
CA GLU A 243 27.06 13.20 21.01
C GLU A 243 26.86 11.86 20.30
N GLY A 244 26.03 11.85 19.26
CA GLY A 244 25.83 10.70 18.41
C GLY A 244 24.53 10.74 17.60
N LYS A 245 24.48 9.96 16.53
CA LYS A 245 23.26 9.77 15.74
C LYS A 245 22.49 8.57 16.29
N TYR A 246 21.60 8.79 17.24
CA TYR A 246 20.79 7.76 17.91
C TYR A 246 19.62 7.29 17.07
N VAL A 247 19.01 8.19 16.28
CA VAL A 247 17.98 7.81 15.29
C VAL A 247 18.65 7.47 13.98
N GLU A 248 18.52 6.22 13.56
CA GLU A 248 19.10 5.75 12.30
C GLU A 248 18.26 6.17 11.10
N THR A 249 16.96 5.87 11.17
CA THR A 249 15.97 6.20 10.14
C THR A 249 14.57 6.24 10.72
N HIS A 250 13.61 6.68 9.91
CA HIS A 250 12.18 6.65 10.23
C HIS A 250 11.38 6.32 8.97
N HIS A 251 10.29 5.58 9.11
CA HIS A 251 9.40 5.19 8.01
C HIS A 251 8.05 4.71 8.55
N ASN A 252 6.95 5.05 7.87
CA ASN A 252 5.60 4.58 8.20
C ASN A 252 5.25 4.67 9.70
N GLN A 253 5.42 5.85 10.31
CA GLN A 253 5.18 6.10 11.73
C GLN A 253 6.07 5.27 12.69
N GLN A 254 7.16 4.72 12.20
CA GLN A 254 8.15 3.99 12.97
C GLN A 254 9.47 4.75 13.00
N ILE A 255 10.14 4.74 14.15
CA ILE A 255 11.47 5.32 14.34
C ILE A 255 12.43 4.19 14.71
N TYR A 256 13.54 4.10 13.99
CA TYR A 256 14.56 3.08 14.18
C TYR A 256 15.77 3.68 14.90
N LEU A 257 16.14 3.08 16.02
CA LEU A 257 17.32 3.49 16.79
C LEU A 257 18.59 2.87 16.22
N ASN A 258 19.70 3.56 16.36
CA ASN A 258 21.02 3.11 15.92
C ASN A 258 21.63 2.12 16.94
N HIS A 259 21.36 0.85 16.77
CA HIS A 259 21.82 -0.21 17.67
C HIS A 259 23.36 -0.24 17.82
N LYS A 260 24.11 -0.02 16.73
CA LYS A 260 25.59 0.01 16.79
C LYS A 260 26.13 1.10 17.69
N LEU A 261 25.50 2.27 17.67
CA LEU A 261 25.88 3.36 18.57
C LEU A 261 25.52 3.04 20.01
N LEU A 262 24.35 2.44 20.25
CA LEU A 262 23.91 2.07 21.59
C LEU A 262 24.85 1.02 22.20
N GLU A 263 25.19 -0.02 21.44
CA GLU A 263 26.16 -1.04 21.85
C GLU A 263 27.56 -0.45 22.13
N LYS A 264 28.05 0.42 21.24
CA LYS A 264 29.35 1.10 21.44
C LYS A 264 29.40 1.95 22.71
N LYS A 265 28.25 2.52 23.11
CA LYS A 265 28.14 3.33 24.31
C LYS A 265 27.69 2.55 25.55
N GLU A 266 27.57 1.22 25.43
CA GLU A 266 27.10 0.32 26.49
C GLU A 266 25.74 0.73 27.09
N LEU A 267 24.85 1.27 26.24
CA LEU A 267 23.54 1.76 26.65
C LEU A 267 22.47 0.65 26.52
N ASN A 268 21.57 0.59 27.50
CA ASN A 268 20.49 -0.39 27.49
C ASN A 268 19.41 -0.02 26.47
N LEU A 269 19.26 -0.85 25.44
CA LEU A 269 18.30 -0.65 24.36
C LEU A 269 16.86 -0.51 24.88
N THR A 270 16.44 -1.35 25.81
CA THR A 270 15.08 -1.33 26.37
C THR A 270 14.77 -0.02 27.08
N GLU A 271 15.74 0.47 27.88
CA GLU A 271 15.59 1.75 28.58
C GLU A 271 15.49 2.92 27.61
N ILE A 272 16.33 2.94 26.56
CA ILE A 272 16.29 3.99 25.56
C ILE A 272 15.02 3.94 24.73
N GLN A 273 14.54 2.76 24.38
CA GLN A 273 13.25 2.61 23.69
C GLN A 273 12.09 3.15 24.54
N GLN A 274 12.08 2.85 25.84
CA GLN A 274 11.05 3.33 26.76
C GLN A 274 11.09 4.88 26.88
N LYS A 275 12.27 5.45 27.13
CA LYS A 275 12.44 6.92 27.21
C LYS A 275 12.11 7.62 25.90
N SER A 276 12.42 7.00 24.78
CA SER A 276 12.05 7.51 23.46
C SER A 276 10.54 7.53 23.27
N ALA A 277 9.83 6.48 23.67
CA ALA A 277 8.38 6.42 23.60
C ALA A 277 7.74 7.51 24.51
N GLU A 278 8.20 7.63 25.74
CA GLU A 278 7.72 8.65 26.68
C GLU A 278 7.97 10.08 26.17
N PHE A 279 9.10 10.33 25.54
CA PHE A 279 9.41 11.62 24.93
C PHE A 279 8.48 11.91 23.74
N LEU A 280 8.24 10.91 22.87
CA LEU A 280 7.38 11.08 21.71
C LEU A 280 5.92 11.34 22.08
N MET A 281 5.41 10.81 23.18
CA MET A 281 4.05 11.08 23.65
C MET A 281 3.83 12.55 24.07
N GLN A 282 4.88 13.35 24.22
CA GLN A 282 4.76 14.78 24.54
C GLN A 282 4.46 15.65 23.32
N PHE A 283 4.53 15.08 22.10
CA PHE A 283 4.26 15.84 20.88
C PHE A 283 2.78 15.92 20.57
N SER A 284 2.35 17.09 20.13
CA SER A 284 1.00 17.25 19.57
C SER A 284 0.79 16.32 18.38
N GLY A 285 -0.36 15.66 18.35
CA GLY A 285 -0.69 14.67 17.30
C GLY A 285 -0.18 13.26 17.58
N VAL A 286 0.54 13.02 18.68
CA VAL A 286 0.91 11.67 19.14
C VAL A 286 -0.04 11.28 20.27
N ASN A 287 -0.88 10.30 20.02
CA ASN A 287 -1.78 9.74 21.03
C ASN A 287 -1.03 8.71 21.89
N GLU A 288 -0.27 7.82 21.23
CA GLU A 288 0.49 6.78 21.90
C GLU A 288 1.78 6.45 21.14
N ALA A 289 2.81 6.04 21.89
CA ALA A 289 4.08 5.57 21.37
C ALA A 289 4.49 4.26 22.07
N TYR A 290 4.85 3.25 21.29
CA TYR A 290 5.19 1.93 21.80
C TYR A 290 6.61 1.55 21.42
N SER A 291 7.35 1.00 22.38
CA SER A 291 8.62 0.36 22.09
C SER A 291 8.41 -1.05 21.52
N ALA A 292 9.29 -1.48 20.61
CA ALA A 292 9.25 -2.83 20.05
C ALA A 292 9.27 -3.90 21.17
N ASN A 293 10.03 -3.66 22.22
CA ASN A 293 10.13 -4.58 23.35
C ASN A 293 8.81 -4.72 24.12
N ARG A 294 8.09 -3.60 24.33
CA ARG A 294 6.77 -3.61 24.97
C ARG A 294 5.74 -4.37 24.13
N LEU A 295 5.81 -4.23 22.80
CA LEU A 295 4.96 -4.96 21.89
C LEU A 295 5.27 -6.47 21.93
N LEU A 296 6.53 -6.87 21.99
CA LEU A 296 6.94 -8.27 22.08
C LEU A 296 6.52 -8.93 23.39
N LEU A 297 6.52 -8.20 24.50
CA LEU A 297 6.11 -8.70 25.81
C LEU A 297 4.60 -8.81 26.00
N GLY A 298 3.79 -8.38 25.02
CA GLY A 298 2.34 -8.54 25.05
C GLY A 298 1.61 -7.61 26.03
N SER A 299 2.20 -6.49 26.43
CA SER A 299 1.53 -5.47 27.25
C SER A 299 0.60 -4.62 26.38
N TRP A 300 -0.58 -5.14 26.07
CA TRP A 300 -1.51 -4.58 25.10
C TRP A 300 -2.58 -3.73 25.78
N THR A 301 -2.83 -2.55 25.21
CA THR A 301 -4.14 -1.90 25.34
C THR A 301 -5.01 -2.24 24.12
N PRO A 302 -6.37 -2.20 24.23
CA PRO A 302 -7.25 -2.53 23.12
C PRO A 302 -7.00 -1.76 21.83
N GLU A 303 -6.35 -0.62 21.90
CA GLU A 303 -6.04 0.27 20.77
C GLU A 303 -4.84 -0.18 19.92
N ILE A 304 -3.99 -1.04 20.47
CA ILE A 304 -2.83 -1.63 19.76
C ILE A 304 -3.23 -2.47 18.53
N TYR A 305 -4.44 -2.99 18.48
CA TYR A 305 -4.93 -3.71 17.29
C TYR A 305 -4.94 -2.87 16.00
N LYS A 306 -4.84 -1.56 16.10
CA LYS A 306 -4.68 -0.66 14.95
C LYS A 306 -3.25 -0.60 14.43
N ILE A 307 -2.27 -1.05 15.22
CA ILE A 307 -0.88 -1.16 14.78
C ILE A 307 -0.73 -2.53 14.14
N CYS A 308 -0.51 -2.53 12.82
CA CYS A 308 -0.15 -3.75 12.12
C CYS A 308 1.21 -4.24 12.66
N LEU A 309 1.15 -5.19 13.58
CA LEU A 309 2.32 -5.86 14.13
C LEU A 309 2.90 -6.79 13.06
N LEU A 310 3.62 -6.23 12.12
CA LEU A 310 4.56 -6.98 11.31
C LEU A 310 5.73 -7.37 12.21
N TYR A 311 5.57 -8.48 12.93
CA TYR A 311 6.55 -9.07 13.85
C TYR A 311 7.90 -9.36 13.23
N THR A 312 7.97 -9.23 11.92
CA THR A 312 9.13 -9.55 11.11
C THR A 312 9.34 -8.52 10.03
N SER A 313 9.17 -7.25 10.34
CA SER A 313 9.90 -6.28 9.56
C SER A 313 11.37 -6.51 9.93
N PRO A 314 12.16 -7.27 9.14
CA PRO A 314 13.57 -7.39 9.44
C PRO A 314 14.09 -5.96 9.44
N SER A 315 14.85 -5.63 10.46
CA SER A 315 15.68 -4.44 10.40
C SER A 315 16.35 -4.43 9.01
N PRO A 316 16.55 -3.30 8.34
CA PRO A 316 17.30 -3.25 7.08
C PRO A 316 18.65 -3.97 7.14
N ARG A 317 19.06 -4.43 8.33
CA ARG A 317 20.31 -5.15 8.63
C ARG A 317 20.21 -6.67 8.61
N ASP A 318 19.04 -7.27 8.66
CA ASP A 318 18.89 -8.73 8.66
C ASP A 318 18.96 -9.35 7.25
N LYS A 319 19.44 -8.58 6.27
CA LYS A 319 19.95 -9.10 4.99
C LYS A 319 21.39 -9.57 5.20
N ARG A 320 21.57 -10.77 5.70
CA ARG A 320 22.73 -11.60 5.46
C ARG A 320 22.33 -12.86 4.73
#